data_32c48e8744015f395338b2d509623b69
#
_entry.id   32c48e8744015f395338b2d509623b69
#
_cell.length_a   1.000
_cell.length_b   1.000
_cell.length_c   1.000
_cell.angle_alpha   90.00
_cell.angle_beta   90.00
_cell.angle_gamma   90.00
#
_symmetry.space_group_name_H-M   'P 1'
#
loop_
_entity.id
_entity.type
_entity.pdbx_description
1 polymer ?
#
loop_
_entity_poly.entity_id
_entity_poly.type
_entity_poly.pdbx_seq_one_letter_code
_entity_poly.pdbx_strand_id
1 'polypeptide(L)'
;GVIMCGVRFMAETCKILSPKKRVWLANPVAGCPMAEQLDLEGLRELKAQYPDYAVVAYINTTSELKTECDVCVTSSSAVEICKKLEQDKILFIPDPNLGHYVAEKLPEKTFAFYRGGCPRHIVVSAKDVEKARAAHPDALFLVHPECRQEVVEQADYVGSTTGIMEFAKKSEHKEFIIGTEN
;
A
#
# COMPACT_ATOMS: atom_id res chain seq x y z
N GLY A 1 16.07 -4.63 22.47
CA GLY A 1 15.93 -3.57 21.47
C GLY A 1 15.76 -4.10 20.06
N VAL A 2 15.38 -3.23 19.14
CA VAL A 2 15.20 -3.55 17.72
C VAL A 2 16.05 -2.58 16.91
N ILE A 3 16.82 -3.08 15.95
CA ILE A 3 17.49 -2.27 14.91
C ILE A 3 16.68 -2.46 13.63
N MET A 4 16.12 -1.36 13.12
CA MET A 4 15.33 -1.38 11.89
C MET A 4 16.25 -1.03 10.71
N CYS A 5 16.51 -2.02 9.85
CA CYS A 5 17.20 -1.85 8.57
C CYS A 5 16.17 -1.61 7.45
N GLY A 6 15.35 -0.58 7.59
CA GLY A 6 14.27 -0.18 6.70
C GLY A 6 14.05 1.32 6.78
N VAL A 7 12.88 1.79 6.37
CA VAL A 7 12.53 3.20 6.35
C VAL A 7 11.88 3.67 7.64
N ARG A 8 11.87 4.98 7.86
CA ARG A 8 11.45 5.64 9.11
C ARG A 8 10.08 5.18 9.61
N PHE A 9 9.03 5.19 8.78
CA PHE A 9 7.68 4.83 9.22
C PHE A 9 7.60 3.39 9.77
N MET A 10 8.46 2.47 9.29
CA MET A 10 8.53 1.09 9.79
C MET A 10 9.11 1.06 11.22
N ALA A 11 10.15 1.86 11.48
CA ALA A 11 10.72 2.00 12.82
C ALA A 11 9.72 2.65 13.79
N GLU A 12 9.01 3.69 13.34
CA GLU A 12 7.94 4.35 14.09
C GLU A 12 6.82 3.36 14.44
N THR A 13 6.34 2.59 13.47
CA THR A 13 5.32 1.55 13.69
C THR A 13 5.81 0.50 14.67
N CYS A 14 7.05 0.04 14.54
CA CYS A 14 7.66 -0.90 15.48
C CYS A 14 7.69 -0.33 16.92
N LYS A 15 7.99 0.97 17.06
CA LYS A 15 8.00 1.66 18.36
C LYS A 15 6.59 1.83 18.93
N ILE A 16 5.61 2.17 18.13
CA ILE A 16 4.19 2.29 18.53
C ILE A 16 3.68 0.95 19.07
N LEU A 17 3.91 -0.14 18.33
CA LEU A 17 3.48 -1.48 18.70
C LEU A 17 4.29 -2.10 19.84
N SER A 18 5.47 -1.57 20.12
CA SER A 18 6.35 -2.05 21.20
C SER A 18 6.90 -0.89 22.04
N PRO A 19 6.06 -0.14 22.77
CA PRO A 19 6.44 1.13 23.40
C PRO A 19 7.52 0.99 24.49
N LYS A 20 7.67 -0.17 25.09
CA LYS A 20 8.69 -0.46 26.11
C LYS A 20 10.06 -0.81 25.50
N LYS A 21 10.12 -1.15 24.21
CA LYS A 21 11.38 -1.49 23.54
C LYS A 21 12.10 -0.23 23.03
N ARG A 22 13.43 -0.28 23.02
CA ARG A 22 14.24 0.68 22.27
C ARG A 22 14.22 0.26 20.79
N VAL A 23 13.97 1.23 19.91
CA VAL A 23 13.98 1.01 18.46
C VAL A 23 14.95 2.01 17.86
N TRP A 24 15.88 1.53 17.05
CA TRP A 24 16.87 2.33 16.34
C TRP A 24 16.66 2.16 14.84
N LEU A 25 16.66 3.26 14.12
CA LEU A 25 16.72 3.27 12.67
C LEU A 25 18.19 3.23 12.24
N ALA A 26 18.58 2.20 11.47
CA ALA A 26 19.97 1.98 11.07
C ALA A 26 20.53 3.14 10.22
N ASN A 27 19.69 3.73 9.37
CA ASN A 27 20.02 4.92 8.60
C ASN A 27 18.98 6.03 8.90
N PRO A 28 19.35 7.14 9.60
CA PRO A 28 18.41 8.17 10.02
C PRO A 28 17.78 8.96 8.86
N VAL A 29 18.37 8.91 7.66
CA VAL A 29 17.82 9.55 6.46
C VAL A 29 17.03 8.63 5.56
N ALA A 30 16.85 7.36 5.96
CA ALA A 30 16.04 6.42 5.21
C ALA A 30 14.54 6.80 5.34
N GLY A 31 14.03 7.52 4.37
CA GLY A 31 12.63 7.91 4.23
C GLY A 31 11.88 7.05 3.20
N CYS A 32 10.58 7.23 3.15
CA CYS A 32 9.74 6.66 2.11
C CYS A 32 9.01 7.80 1.39
N PRO A 33 9.30 8.04 0.09
CA PRO A 33 8.67 9.15 -0.64
C PRO A 33 7.15 9.10 -0.63
N MET A 34 6.54 7.91 -0.62
CA MET A 34 5.09 7.80 -0.49
C MET A 34 4.61 8.19 0.91
N ALA A 35 5.29 7.74 1.96
CA ALA A 35 4.89 8.02 3.33
C ALA A 35 5.00 9.52 3.71
N GLU A 36 5.84 10.26 3.00
CA GLU A 36 6.20 11.65 3.31
C GLU A 36 5.55 12.66 2.34
N GLN A 37 4.69 12.22 1.41
CA GLN A 37 4.09 13.11 0.41
C GLN A 37 2.84 13.87 0.90
N LEU A 38 2.19 13.41 1.96
CA LEU A 38 1.08 14.07 2.61
C LEU A 38 1.51 14.48 4.02
N ASP A 39 1.36 15.73 4.35
CA ASP A 39 1.59 16.26 5.69
C ASP A 39 0.28 16.40 6.48
N LEU A 40 0.40 16.80 7.74
CA LEU A 40 -0.74 16.91 8.64
C LEU A 40 -1.71 18.03 8.24
N GLU A 41 -1.20 19.14 7.69
CA GLU A 41 -2.02 20.25 7.22
C GLU A 41 -2.86 19.83 6.01
N GLY A 42 -2.23 19.20 5.03
CA GLY A 42 -2.92 18.65 3.86
C GLY A 42 -3.96 17.58 4.23
N LEU A 43 -3.68 16.75 5.25
CA LEU A 43 -4.70 15.81 5.74
C LEU A 43 -5.89 16.52 6.36
N ARG A 44 -5.68 17.58 7.14
CA ARG A 44 -6.77 18.39 7.73
C ARG A 44 -7.61 19.08 6.67
N GLU A 45 -7.00 19.59 5.61
CA GLU A 45 -7.71 20.15 4.46
C GLU A 45 -8.58 19.09 3.75
N LEU A 46 -8.06 17.88 3.56
CA LEU A 46 -8.83 16.77 3.01
C LEU A 46 -10.00 16.38 3.91
N LYS A 47 -9.80 16.27 5.22
CA LYS A 47 -10.88 16.00 6.18
C LYS A 47 -11.98 17.07 6.13
N ALA A 48 -11.62 18.33 5.92
CA ALA A 48 -12.60 19.41 5.76
C ALA A 48 -13.41 19.29 4.46
N GLN A 49 -12.82 18.74 3.39
CA GLN A 49 -13.53 18.45 2.13
C GLN A 49 -14.40 17.18 2.22
N TYR A 50 -14.05 16.24 3.08
CA TYR A 50 -14.72 14.96 3.28
C TYR A 50 -15.11 14.73 4.75
N PRO A 51 -15.96 15.59 5.34
CA PRO A 51 -16.24 15.61 6.79
C PRO A 51 -16.89 14.34 7.32
N ASP A 52 -17.62 13.60 6.46
CA ASP A 52 -18.34 12.37 6.82
C ASP A 52 -17.58 11.09 6.46
N TYR A 53 -16.33 11.21 6.05
CA TYR A 53 -15.53 10.06 5.64
C TYR A 53 -14.63 9.58 6.78
N ALA A 54 -14.58 8.26 6.98
CA ALA A 54 -13.54 7.66 7.82
C ALA A 54 -12.19 7.71 7.10
N VAL A 55 -11.16 8.18 7.78
CA VAL A 55 -9.80 8.24 7.24
C VAL A 55 -9.10 6.91 7.44
N VAL A 56 -8.93 6.17 6.36
CA VAL A 56 -8.15 4.94 6.33
C VAL A 56 -6.75 5.21 5.81
N ALA A 57 -5.76 5.05 6.66
CA ALA A 57 -4.37 5.26 6.31
C ALA A 57 -3.67 3.95 5.97
N TYR A 58 -3.12 3.84 4.79
CA TYR A 58 -2.10 2.84 4.51
C TYR A 58 -0.92 3.06 5.46
N ILE A 59 -0.35 1.98 5.99
CA ILE A 59 0.71 2.04 7.02
C ILE A 59 1.94 2.85 6.59
N ASN A 60 2.14 3.00 5.27
CA ASN A 60 3.18 3.82 4.67
C ASN A 60 2.83 5.32 4.78
N THR A 61 2.70 5.79 5.99
CA THR A 61 2.49 7.20 6.39
C THR A 61 3.34 7.50 7.62
N THR A 62 3.53 8.77 7.94
CA THR A 62 4.24 9.18 9.15
C THR A 62 3.42 8.88 10.41
N SER A 63 4.09 8.75 11.56
CA SER A 63 3.40 8.58 12.84
C SER A 63 2.51 9.77 13.19
N GLU A 64 2.90 10.97 12.76
CA GLU A 64 2.13 12.19 12.92
C GLU A 64 0.78 12.12 12.20
N LEU A 65 0.75 11.71 10.92
CA LEU A 65 -0.49 11.52 10.18
C LEU A 65 -1.40 10.48 10.83
N LYS A 66 -0.83 9.41 11.36
CA LYS A 66 -1.60 8.34 12.02
C LYS A 66 -2.42 8.82 13.21
N THR A 67 -2.01 9.92 13.86
CA THR A 67 -2.76 10.49 15.00
C THR A 67 -4.10 11.09 14.60
N GLU A 68 -4.28 11.41 13.34
CA GLU A 68 -5.50 12.02 12.78
C GLU A 68 -6.34 11.07 11.91
N CYS A 69 -5.92 9.81 11.83
CA CYS A 69 -6.59 8.77 11.04
C CYS A 69 -7.45 7.87 11.96
N ASP A 70 -8.55 7.36 11.42
CA ASP A 70 -9.45 6.47 12.16
C ASP A 70 -8.88 5.07 12.26
N VAL A 71 -8.21 4.59 11.20
CA VAL A 71 -7.59 3.27 11.18
C VAL A 71 -6.38 3.23 10.23
N CYS A 72 -5.41 2.37 10.57
CA CYS A 72 -4.27 2.08 9.71
C CYS A 72 -4.38 0.64 9.16
N VAL A 73 -4.03 0.49 7.89
CA VAL A 73 -4.10 -0.79 7.17
C VAL A 73 -2.77 -1.11 6.47
N THR A 74 -2.55 -2.37 6.21
CA THR A 74 -1.49 -2.85 5.29
C THR A 74 -2.13 -3.32 3.98
N SER A 75 -1.34 -3.53 2.94
CA SER A 75 -1.85 -4.09 1.68
C SER A 75 -2.53 -5.46 1.86
N SER A 76 -2.12 -6.24 2.86
CA SER A 76 -2.74 -7.53 3.18
C SER A 76 -4.02 -7.44 4.00
N SER A 77 -4.26 -6.35 4.73
CA SER A 77 -5.39 -6.21 5.65
C SER A 77 -6.43 -5.19 5.20
N ALA A 78 -6.13 -4.38 4.18
CA ALA A 78 -6.94 -3.23 3.79
C ALA A 78 -8.39 -3.59 3.46
N VAL A 79 -8.60 -4.61 2.63
CA VAL A 79 -9.95 -5.06 2.23
C VAL A 79 -10.76 -5.49 3.46
N GLU A 80 -10.18 -6.36 4.29
CA GLU A 80 -10.89 -6.92 5.46
C GLU A 80 -11.19 -5.87 6.53
N ILE A 81 -10.27 -4.91 6.74
CA ILE A 81 -10.49 -3.83 7.71
C ILE A 81 -11.53 -2.85 7.17
N CYS A 82 -11.42 -2.39 5.91
CA CYS A 82 -12.39 -1.47 5.31
C CYS A 82 -13.80 -2.08 5.27
N LYS A 83 -13.92 -3.39 5.02
CA LYS A 83 -15.20 -4.11 5.05
C LYS A 83 -15.88 -4.06 6.43
N LYS A 84 -15.08 -4.09 7.52
CA LYS A 84 -15.58 -4.11 8.90
C LYS A 84 -15.86 -2.73 9.47
N LEU A 85 -15.48 -1.65 8.80
CA LEU A 85 -15.81 -0.30 9.25
C LEU A 85 -17.32 -0.07 9.19
N GLU A 86 -17.86 0.57 10.22
CA GLU A 86 -19.27 0.97 10.26
C GLU A 86 -19.58 2.07 9.23
N GLN A 87 -18.59 2.92 8.95
CA GLN A 87 -18.73 4.00 7.98
C GLN A 87 -18.73 3.45 6.54
N ASP A 88 -19.69 3.91 5.75
CA ASP A 88 -19.77 3.56 4.33
C ASP A 88 -18.89 4.45 3.45
N LYS A 89 -18.46 5.61 3.95
CA LYS A 89 -17.64 6.58 3.24
C LYS A 89 -16.20 6.52 3.77
N ILE A 90 -15.24 6.28 2.90
CA ILE A 90 -13.82 6.09 3.24
C ILE A 90 -12.95 7.07 2.45
N LEU A 91 -12.15 7.86 3.16
CA LEU A 91 -11.03 8.61 2.60
C LEU A 91 -9.76 7.77 2.73
N PHE A 92 -9.28 7.24 1.62
CA PHE A 92 -8.10 6.36 1.60
C PHE A 92 -6.83 7.15 1.27
N ILE A 93 -5.82 7.07 2.13
CA ILE A 93 -4.54 7.76 2.01
C ILE A 93 -3.37 6.80 2.24
N PRO A 94 -2.13 7.12 1.77
CA PRO A 94 -1.77 8.10 0.76
C PRO A 94 -1.72 7.51 -0.66
N ASP A 95 -1.99 6.21 -0.83
CA ASP A 95 -1.87 5.50 -2.11
C ASP A 95 -3.24 5.27 -2.76
N PRO A 96 -3.56 5.98 -3.86
CA PRO A 96 -4.83 5.80 -4.55
C PRO A 96 -4.93 4.47 -5.29
N ASN A 97 -3.82 3.86 -5.73
CA ASN A 97 -3.87 2.59 -6.46
C ASN A 97 -4.31 1.46 -5.53
N LEU A 98 -3.68 1.35 -4.35
CA LEU A 98 -4.16 0.42 -3.32
C LEU A 98 -5.60 0.74 -2.92
N GLY A 99 -5.95 2.03 -2.79
CA GLY A 99 -7.31 2.47 -2.50
C GLY A 99 -8.32 2.00 -3.55
N HIS A 100 -8.01 2.15 -4.83
CA HIS A 100 -8.86 1.67 -5.94
C HIS A 100 -9.02 0.15 -5.90
N TYR A 101 -7.93 -0.59 -5.69
CA TYR A 101 -8.00 -2.05 -5.52
C TYR A 101 -8.94 -2.46 -4.38
N VAL A 102 -8.90 -1.74 -3.25
CA VAL A 102 -9.82 -1.99 -2.12
C VAL A 102 -11.26 -1.64 -2.50
N ALA A 103 -11.48 -0.50 -3.18
CA ALA A 103 -12.81 -0.05 -3.61
C ALA A 103 -13.47 -1.04 -4.59
N GLU A 104 -12.71 -1.64 -5.51
CA GLU A 104 -13.22 -2.68 -6.42
C GLU A 104 -13.72 -3.94 -5.68
N LYS A 105 -13.13 -4.24 -4.51
CA LYS A 105 -13.55 -5.37 -3.68
C LYS A 105 -14.73 -5.04 -2.76
N LEU A 106 -15.05 -3.75 -2.58
CA LEU A 106 -16.07 -3.24 -1.69
C LEU A 106 -17.00 -2.25 -2.42
N PRO A 107 -17.72 -2.69 -3.45
CA PRO A 107 -18.56 -1.81 -4.28
C PRO A 107 -19.72 -1.18 -3.51
N GLU A 108 -20.07 -1.70 -2.33
CA GLU A 108 -21.07 -1.18 -1.42
C GLU A 108 -20.61 0.08 -0.66
N LYS A 109 -19.30 0.37 -0.64
CA LYS A 109 -18.74 1.54 0.05
C LYS A 109 -18.31 2.64 -0.92
N THR A 110 -18.34 3.87 -0.45
CA THR A 110 -17.92 5.04 -1.23
C THR A 110 -16.51 5.45 -0.84
N PHE A 111 -15.64 5.59 -1.82
CA PHE A 111 -14.24 5.95 -1.59
C PHE A 111 -13.90 7.32 -2.16
N ALA A 112 -13.11 8.08 -1.41
CA ALA A 112 -12.33 9.22 -1.87
C ALA A 112 -10.85 8.91 -1.69
N PHE A 113 -10.01 9.47 -2.56
CA PHE A 113 -8.59 9.14 -2.59
C PHE A 113 -7.73 10.40 -2.55
N TYR A 114 -6.61 10.32 -1.82
CA TYR A 114 -5.53 11.27 -1.96
C TYR A 114 -4.83 11.07 -3.32
N ARG A 115 -4.41 12.17 -3.95
CA ARG A 115 -3.68 12.14 -5.23
C ARG A 115 -2.18 11.94 -5.03
N GLY A 116 -1.80 10.79 -4.55
CA GLY A 116 -0.42 10.40 -4.31
C GLY A 116 -0.07 9.09 -4.99
N GLY A 117 0.82 8.31 -4.37
CA GLY A 117 1.17 6.96 -4.80
C GLY A 117 2.66 6.63 -4.62
N CYS A 118 2.98 5.36 -4.76
CA CYS A 118 4.34 4.88 -4.64
C CYS A 118 5.13 5.14 -5.93
N PRO A 119 6.19 6.00 -5.93
CA PRO A 119 6.95 6.31 -7.14
C PRO A 119 7.67 5.09 -7.74
N ARG A 120 7.86 4.02 -6.96
CA ARG A 120 8.46 2.77 -7.43
C ARG A 120 7.48 1.92 -8.23
N HIS A 121 6.21 1.87 -7.81
CA HIS A 121 5.19 1.07 -8.48
C HIS A 121 4.56 1.79 -9.67
N ILE A 122 4.36 3.10 -9.59
CA ILE A 122 3.71 3.87 -10.67
C ILE A 122 4.56 4.03 -11.93
N VAL A 123 5.87 3.73 -11.89
CA VAL A 123 6.73 3.77 -13.10
C VAL A 123 6.55 2.54 -13.99
N VAL A 124 6.04 1.44 -13.44
CA VAL A 124 5.73 0.24 -14.24
C VAL A 124 4.55 0.55 -15.16
N SER A 125 4.72 0.31 -16.43
CA SER A 125 3.69 0.55 -17.45
C SER A 125 3.14 -0.76 -18.03
N ALA A 126 1.95 -0.69 -18.65
CA ALA A 126 1.39 -1.82 -19.39
C ALA A 126 2.35 -2.35 -20.46
N LYS A 127 3.10 -1.45 -21.14
CA LYS A 127 4.11 -1.83 -22.14
C LYS A 127 5.27 -2.64 -21.54
N ASP A 128 5.66 -2.36 -20.30
CA ASP A 128 6.71 -3.13 -19.62
C ASP A 128 6.22 -4.55 -19.33
N VAL A 129 4.96 -4.69 -18.94
CA VAL A 129 4.31 -5.99 -18.75
C VAL A 129 4.23 -6.78 -20.07
N GLU A 130 3.78 -6.14 -21.15
CA GLU A 130 3.72 -6.76 -22.48
C GLU A 130 5.08 -7.28 -22.94
N LYS A 131 6.15 -6.46 -22.78
CA LYS A 131 7.52 -6.88 -23.10
C LYS A 131 8.00 -8.06 -22.25
N ALA A 132 7.73 -8.02 -20.95
CA ALA A 132 8.10 -9.09 -20.03
C ALA A 132 7.38 -10.40 -20.39
N ARG A 133 6.06 -10.34 -20.64
CA ARG A 133 5.27 -11.50 -21.07
C ARG A 133 5.73 -12.06 -22.43
N ALA A 134 6.11 -11.20 -23.38
CA ALA A 134 6.65 -11.64 -24.67
C ALA A 134 7.99 -12.38 -24.53
N ALA A 135 8.82 -11.95 -23.57
CA ALA A 135 10.10 -12.60 -23.28
C ALA A 135 9.94 -13.90 -22.46
N HIS A 136 8.89 -14.00 -21.66
CA HIS A 136 8.61 -15.07 -20.71
C HIS A 136 7.14 -15.54 -20.83
N PRO A 137 6.77 -16.20 -21.94
CA PRO A 137 5.36 -16.49 -22.26
C PRO A 137 4.69 -17.47 -21.29
N ASP A 138 5.45 -18.31 -20.62
CA ASP A 138 4.96 -19.29 -19.65
C ASP A 138 4.97 -18.80 -18.20
N ALA A 139 5.47 -17.58 -17.96
CA ALA A 139 5.55 -17.00 -16.64
C ALA A 139 4.21 -16.40 -16.17
N LEU A 140 3.85 -16.64 -14.91
CA LEU A 140 2.75 -15.91 -14.27
C LEU A 140 3.19 -14.52 -13.83
N PHE A 141 2.34 -13.53 -14.08
CA PHE A 141 2.57 -12.15 -13.64
C PHE A 141 1.89 -11.90 -12.29
N LEU A 142 2.71 -11.66 -11.27
CA LEU A 142 2.26 -11.39 -9.90
C LEU A 142 2.55 -9.93 -9.57
N VAL A 143 1.53 -9.18 -9.11
CA VAL A 143 1.64 -7.72 -8.97
C VAL A 143 1.18 -7.24 -7.59
N HIS A 144 1.84 -6.17 -7.10
CA HIS A 144 1.39 -5.46 -5.92
C HIS A 144 0.30 -4.43 -6.28
N PRO A 145 -0.77 -4.27 -5.48
CA PRO A 145 -1.87 -3.35 -5.78
C PRO A 145 -1.51 -1.86 -5.73
N GLU A 146 -0.28 -1.48 -5.37
CA GLU A 146 0.26 -0.13 -5.54
C GLU A 146 0.62 0.20 -7.01
N CYS A 147 0.67 -0.79 -7.89
CA CYS A 147 0.82 -0.56 -9.33
C CYS A 147 -0.42 0.09 -9.91
N ARG A 148 -0.25 0.76 -11.05
CA ARG A 148 -1.37 1.36 -11.79
C ARG A 148 -2.41 0.31 -12.16
N GLN A 149 -3.68 0.70 -12.22
CA GLN A 149 -4.79 -0.20 -12.56
C GLN A 149 -4.55 -0.96 -13.88
N GLU A 150 -4.06 -0.27 -14.93
CA GLU A 150 -3.71 -0.89 -16.22
C GLU A 150 -2.68 -2.02 -16.14
N VAL A 151 -1.85 -2.03 -15.09
CA VAL A 151 -0.86 -3.07 -14.81
C VAL A 151 -1.49 -4.18 -13.98
N VAL A 152 -2.28 -3.81 -12.98
CA VAL A 152 -3.01 -4.75 -12.10
C VAL A 152 -3.99 -5.60 -12.89
N GLU A 153 -4.69 -5.02 -13.87
CA GLU A 153 -5.65 -5.73 -14.75
C GLU A 153 -5.03 -6.82 -15.62
N GLN A 154 -3.72 -6.75 -15.85
CA GLN A 154 -2.98 -7.76 -16.62
C GLN A 154 -2.42 -8.90 -15.76
N ALA A 155 -2.57 -8.82 -14.43
CA ALA A 155 -1.95 -9.77 -13.52
C ALA A 155 -2.72 -11.09 -13.40
N ASP A 156 -1.97 -12.18 -13.27
CA ASP A 156 -2.51 -13.50 -12.92
C ASP A 156 -2.80 -13.58 -11.41
N TYR A 157 -2.08 -12.78 -10.61
CA TYR A 157 -2.32 -12.65 -9.18
C TYR A 157 -1.99 -11.23 -8.69
N VAL A 158 -2.87 -10.69 -7.86
CA VAL A 158 -2.70 -9.39 -7.19
C VAL A 158 -2.69 -9.59 -5.68
N GLY A 159 -1.66 -9.11 -5.02
CA GLY A 159 -1.56 -9.26 -3.57
C GLY A 159 -0.41 -8.49 -2.95
N SER A 160 -0.37 -8.51 -1.62
CA SER A 160 0.75 -7.96 -0.85
C SER A 160 2.06 -8.72 -1.14
N THR A 161 3.19 -8.15 -0.76
CA THR A 161 4.50 -8.81 -0.87
C THR A 161 4.49 -10.23 -0.29
N THR A 162 3.91 -10.40 0.91
CA THR A 162 3.74 -11.72 1.52
C THR A 162 2.82 -12.61 0.69
N GLY A 163 1.71 -12.07 0.17
CA GLY A 163 0.79 -12.80 -0.68
C GLY A 163 1.45 -13.30 -1.97
N ILE A 164 2.23 -12.45 -2.63
CA ILE A 164 3.03 -12.81 -3.82
C ILE A 164 3.98 -13.96 -3.51
N MET A 165 4.75 -13.85 -2.41
CA MET A 165 5.69 -14.90 -2.00
C MET A 165 4.96 -16.23 -1.70
N GLU A 166 3.84 -16.18 -0.99
CA GLU A 166 3.07 -17.40 -0.66
C GLU A 166 2.42 -18.02 -1.92
N PHE A 167 1.95 -17.20 -2.85
CA PHE A 167 1.43 -17.67 -4.12
C PHE A 167 2.52 -18.39 -4.92
N ALA A 168 3.70 -17.75 -5.08
CA ALA A 168 4.82 -18.32 -5.81
C ALA A 168 5.31 -19.65 -5.18
N LYS A 169 5.37 -19.74 -3.84
CA LYS A 169 5.75 -20.98 -3.13
C LYS A 169 4.78 -22.13 -3.34
N LYS A 170 3.48 -21.84 -3.47
CA LYS A 170 2.43 -22.86 -3.62
C LYS A 170 2.13 -23.23 -5.06
N SER A 171 2.55 -22.40 -6.00
CA SER A 171 2.34 -22.59 -7.42
C SER A 171 3.22 -23.71 -7.98
N GLU A 172 2.69 -24.49 -8.92
CA GLU A 172 3.46 -25.47 -9.69
C GLU A 172 4.28 -24.81 -10.83
N HIS A 173 3.97 -23.55 -11.16
CA HIS A 173 4.74 -22.77 -12.13
C HIS A 173 6.17 -22.52 -11.65
N LYS A 174 7.11 -22.51 -12.59
CA LYS A 174 8.55 -22.36 -12.29
C LYS A 174 9.07 -20.98 -12.61
N GLU A 175 8.31 -20.16 -13.31
CA GLU A 175 8.71 -18.85 -13.76
C GLU A 175 7.64 -17.81 -13.41
N PHE A 176 8.09 -16.66 -12.90
CA PHE A 176 7.22 -15.58 -12.47
C PHE A 176 7.79 -14.23 -12.89
N ILE A 177 6.92 -13.37 -13.41
CA ILE A 177 7.19 -11.94 -13.57
C ILE A 177 6.65 -11.25 -12.31
N ILE A 178 7.48 -10.46 -11.65
CA ILE A 178 7.12 -9.81 -10.39
C ILE A 178 6.96 -8.31 -10.61
N GLY A 179 5.74 -7.80 -10.44
CA GLY A 179 5.39 -6.40 -10.53
C GLY A 179 5.34 -5.73 -9.16
N THR A 180 6.47 -5.63 -8.49
CA THR A 180 6.66 -4.89 -7.23
C THR A 180 8.10 -4.44 -7.09
N GLU A 181 8.40 -3.65 -6.04
CA GLU A 181 9.77 -3.29 -5.69
C GLU A 181 10.53 -4.50 -5.11
N ASN A 182 11.86 -4.49 -5.25
CA ASN A 182 12.81 -5.44 -4.66
C ASN A 182 13.46 -4.86 -3.41
#